data_7f6146c7bbcce32fa81118d5eac9500d
#
_entry.id   7f6146c7bbcce32fa81118d5eac9500d
#
_cell.length_a   1.000
_cell.length_b   1.000
_cell.length_c   1.000
_cell.angle_alpha   90.00
_cell.angle_beta   90.00
_cell.angle_gamma   90.00
#
_symmetry.space_group_name_H-M   'P 1'
#
loop_
_entity.id
_entity.type
_entity.pdbx_description
1 polymer ?
#
loop_
_entity_poly.entity_id
_entity_poly.type
_entity_poly.pdbx_seq_one_letter_code
_entity_poly.pdbx_strand_id
1 'polypeptide(L)'
;HMYVDNAAMQLVRAPKKFDVIVTGNMFGDILSDAAAMLTGSIGMLPSASLDANSKGLYEPSHGSAPDIAGKGIANPLATILSAAMMLRFSLNLPSEADRIENAVKKVLAQGLRTPDIHEAGTTKVGTAEMGDAVVKALA
;
A
#
# COMPACT_ATOMS: atom_id res chain seq x y z
N HIS A 1 9.52 -24.07 6.70
CA HIS A 1 9.85 -23.94 5.27
C HIS A 1 8.69 -24.35 4.41
N MET A 2 8.48 -23.60 3.32
CA MET A 2 7.41 -23.85 2.37
C MET A 2 7.94 -23.65 0.95
N TYR A 3 7.54 -24.50 0.01
CA TYR A 3 7.84 -24.29 -1.40
C TYR A 3 7.01 -23.10 -1.93
N VAL A 4 7.58 -22.36 -2.88
CA VAL A 4 7.00 -21.10 -3.37
C VAL A 4 5.63 -21.28 -4.04
N ASP A 5 5.44 -22.37 -4.77
CA ASP A 5 4.16 -22.73 -5.39
C ASP A 5 3.07 -22.94 -4.34
N ASN A 6 3.40 -23.66 -3.26
CA ASN A 6 2.47 -23.84 -2.14
C ASN A 6 2.27 -22.52 -1.38
N ALA A 7 3.30 -21.69 -1.21
CA ALA A 7 3.18 -20.39 -0.58
C ALA A 7 2.20 -19.47 -1.36
N ALA A 8 2.32 -19.42 -2.67
CA ALA A 8 1.42 -18.67 -3.54
C ALA A 8 -0.04 -19.14 -3.40
N MET A 9 -0.27 -20.45 -3.43
CA MET A 9 -1.60 -21.03 -3.24
C MET A 9 -2.18 -20.71 -1.85
N GLN A 10 -1.37 -20.84 -0.79
CA GLN A 10 -1.82 -20.56 0.58
C GLN A 10 -2.06 -19.07 0.81
N LEU A 11 -1.28 -18.20 0.17
CA LEU A 11 -1.44 -16.76 0.25
C LEU A 11 -2.83 -16.33 -0.26
N VAL A 12 -3.28 -16.90 -1.37
CA VAL A 12 -4.61 -16.63 -1.93
C VAL A 12 -5.72 -17.31 -1.11
N ARG A 13 -5.50 -18.57 -0.69
CA ARG A 13 -6.53 -19.37 -0.02
C ARG A 13 -6.73 -18.98 1.44
N ALA A 14 -5.66 -18.70 2.16
CA ALA A 14 -5.66 -18.49 3.60
C ALA A 14 -4.58 -17.47 4.04
N PRO A 15 -4.65 -16.19 3.60
CA PRO A 15 -3.61 -15.20 3.85
C PRO A 15 -3.31 -14.99 5.33
N LYS A 16 -4.30 -15.15 6.20
CA LYS A 16 -4.17 -15.03 7.66
C LYS A 16 -3.27 -16.09 8.32
N LYS A 17 -2.77 -17.06 7.56
CA LYS A 17 -1.76 -18.02 8.05
C LYS A 17 -0.36 -17.42 8.14
N PHE A 18 -0.14 -16.32 7.44
CA PHE A 18 1.18 -15.69 7.36
C PHE A 18 1.20 -14.43 8.22
N ASP A 19 2.13 -14.38 9.16
CA ASP A 19 2.49 -13.16 9.89
C ASP A 19 3.64 -12.45 9.18
N VAL A 20 4.68 -13.22 8.82
CA VAL A 20 5.87 -12.74 8.10
C VAL A 20 6.32 -13.81 7.11
N ILE A 21 6.65 -13.39 5.91
CA ILE A 21 7.27 -14.25 4.88
C ILE A 21 8.69 -13.76 4.62
N VAL A 22 9.67 -14.65 4.79
CA VAL A 22 11.08 -14.41 4.46
C VAL A 22 11.42 -15.23 3.23
N THR A 23 11.91 -14.59 2.19
CA THR A 23 12.22 -15.22 0.91
C THR A 23 13.33 -14.45 0.15
N GLY A 24 13.87 -15.05 -0.92
CA GLY A 24 14.75 -14.34 -1.83
C GLY A 24 14.00 -13.32 -2.69
N ASN A 25 14.72 -12.38 -3.28
CA ASN A 25 14.17 -11.23 -4.01
C ASN A 25 13.13 -11.62 -5.06
N MET A 26 13.48 -12.50 -5.98
CA MET A 26 12.61 -12.89 -7.09
C MET A 26 11.25 -13.46 -6.64
N PHE A 27 11.26 -14.36 -5.66
CA PHE A 27 10.02 -14.92 -5.13
C PHE A 27 9.29 -13.93 -4.22
N GLY A 28 10.03 -13.07 -3.54
CA GLY A 28 9.46 -11.99 -2.74
C GLY A 28 8.64 -11.03 -3.59
N ASP A 29 9.18 -10.59 -4.71
CA ASP A 29 8.50 -9.69 -5.65
C ASP A 29 7.20 -10.32 -6.19
N ILE A 30 7.27 -11.58 -6.64
CA ILE A 30 6.10 -12.29 -7.16
C ILE A 30 5.03 -12.47 -6.08
N LEU A 31 5.42 -12.87 -4.87
CA LEU A 31 4.48 -13.12 -3.78
C LEU A 31 3.89 -11.83 -3.21
N SER A 32 4.67 -10.74 -3.15
CA SER A 32 4.19 -9.45 -2.65
C SER A 32 3.18 -8.82 -3.61
N ASP A 33 3.42 -8.90 -4.93
CA ASP A 33 2.47 -8.41 -5.92
C ASP A 33 1.16 -9.22 -5.90
N ALA A 34 1.26 -10.55 -5.77
CA ALA A 34 0.08 -11.39 -5.59
C ALA A 34 -0.67 -11.05 -4.28
N ALA A 35 0.05 -10.79 -3.19
CA ALA A 35 -0.53 -10.39 -1.91
C ALA A 35 -1.21 -9.02 -1.97
N ALA A 36 -0.68 -8.09 -2.75
CA ALA A 36 -1.27 -6.76 -2.95
C ALA A 36 -2.71 -6.86 -3.46
N MET A 37 -3.01 -7.83 -4.31
CA MET A 37 -4.36 -8.06 -4.83
C MET A 37 -5.36 -8.47 -3.75
N LEU A 38 -4.91 -9.00 -2.62
CA LEU A 38 -5.77 -9.31 -1.47
C LEU A 38 -6.31 -8.06 -0.78
N THR A 39 -5.65 -6.92 -0.94
CA THR A 39 -6.12 -5.62 -0.44
C THR A 39 -7.08 -4.91 -1.41
N GLY A 40 -7.32 -5.52 -2.57
CA GLY A 40 -8.20 -5.02 -3.62
C GLY A 40 -7.49 -4.23 -4.72
N SER A 41 -6.29 -3.71 -4.48
CA SER A 41 -5.49 -2.99 -5.49
C SER A 41 -4.02 -2.87 -5.08
N ILE A 42 -3.12 -2.98 -6.05
CA ILE A 42 -1.70 -2.67 -5.86
C ILE A 42 -1.46 -1.21 -5.45
N GLY A 43 -2.40 -0.30 -5.75
CA GLY A 43 -2.40 1.10 -5.31
C GLY A 43 -2.56 1.30 -3.80
N MET A 44 -2.75 0.22 -3.04
CA MET A 44 -2.84 0.24 -1.58
C MET A 44 -1.56 -0.20 -0.87
N LEU A 45 -0.57 -0.75 -1.60
CA LEU A 45 0.58 -1.42 -1.01
C LEU A 45 1.84 -0.53 -1.04
N PRO A 46 2.31 -0.05 0.12
CA PRO A 46 3.61 0.60 0.25
C PRO A 46 4.74 -0.41 0.25
N SER A 47 5.95 0.04 -0.06
CA SER A 47 7.16 -0.78 -0.03
C SER A 47 8.34 0.03 0.52
N ALA A 48 9.33 -0.68 1.07
CA ALA A 48 10.57 -0.10 1.55
C ALA A 48 11.75 -1.06 1.34
N SER A 49 12.87 -0.52 0.86
CA SER A 49 14.16 -1.20 0.81
C SER A 49 15.10 -0.50 1.78
N LEU A 50 15.54 -1.21 2.83
CA LEU A 50 16.31 -0.63 3.94
C LEU A 50 17.74 -1.17 3.96
N ASP A 51 18.70 -0.32 4.32
CA ASP A 51 20.04 -0.75 4.71
C ASP A 51 20.11 -1.11 6.21
N ALA A 52 21.30 -1.57 6.64
CA ALA A 52 21.53 -1.93 8.04
C ALA A 52 21.43 -0.74 9.03
N ASN A 53 21.44 0.51 8.53
CA ASN A 53 21.36 1.72 9.33
C ASN A 53 19.99 2.40 9.23
N SER A 54 19.00 1.69 8.73
CA SER A 54 17.63 2.20 8.51
C SER A 54 17.52 3.34 7.50
N LYS A 55 18.53 3.55 6.64
CA LYS A 55 18.35 4.35 5.43
C LYS A 55 17.54 3.57 4.44
N GLY A 56 16.56 4.20 3.81
CA GLY A 56 15.62 3.50 2.95
C GLY A 56 15.26 4.23 1.69
N LEU A 57 14.92 3.45 0.68
CA LEU A 57 14.14 3.86 -0.47
C LEU A 57 12.72 3.42 -0.21
N TYR A 58 11.79 4.36 -0.30
CA TYR A 58 10.38 4.16 -0.02
C TYR A 58 9.56 4.46 -1.25
N GLU A 59 8.84 3.48 -1.73
CA GLU A 59 8.04 3.59 -2.95
C GLU A 59 6.80 2.71 -2.87
N PRO A 60 5.75 2.98 -3.66
CA PRO A 60 4.69 2.01 -3.87
C PRO A 60 5.22 0.71 -4.50
N SER A 61 4.56 -0.41 -4.26
CA SER A 61 4.89 -1.66 -4.95
C SER A 61 4.54 -1.62 -6.44
N HIS A 62 3.58 -0.78 -6.84
CA HIS A 62 3.21 -0.61 -8.24
C HIS A 62 4.24 0.20 -9.05
N GLY A 63 4.29 -0.03 -10.36
CA GLY A 63 5.10 0.74 -11.30
C GLY A 63 4.48 2.08 -11.72
N SER A 64 4.96 2.64 -12.83
CA SER A 64 4.61 3.98 -13.34
C SER A 64 3.24 4.08 -14.02
N ALA A 65 2.60 2.95 -14.35
CA ALA A 65 1.28 2.87 -14.99
C ALA A 65 1.06 3.91 -16.11
N PRO A 66 1.85 3.85 -17.20
CA PRO A 66 1.85 4.88 -18.25
C PRO A 66 0.50 5.01 -18.96
N ASP A 67 -0.30 3.97 -18.94
CA ASP A 67 -1.65 3.91 -19.51
C ASP A 67 -2.66 4.82 -18.80
N ILE A 68 -2.45 5.13 -17.53
CA ILE A 68 -3.31 6.03 -16.76
C ILE A 68 -2.63 7.34 -16.37
N ALA A 69 -1.38 7.55 -16.79
CA ALA A 69 -0.65 8.78 -16.50
C ALA A 69 -1.41 10.03 -17.01
N GLY A 70 -1.51 11.06 -16.17
CA GLY A 70 -2.21 12.31 -16.50
C GLY A 70 -3.73 12.26 -16.44
N LYS A 71 -4.35 11.07 -16.23
CA LYS A 71 -5.82 10.94 -16.18
C LYS A 71 -6.43 11.27 -14.81
N GLY A 72 -5.63 11.51 -13.78
CA GLY A 72 -6.09 11.84 -12.43
C GLY A 72 -6.87 10.73 -11.73
N ILE A 73 -6.67 9.47 -12.11
CA ILE A 73 -7.41 8.31 -11.60
C ILE A 73 -6.56 7.33 -10.78
N ALA A 74 -5.25 7.52 -10.74
CA ALA A 74 -4.35 6.67 -9.96
C ALA A 74 -4.64 6.80 -8.46
N ASN A 75 -4.54 5.68 -7.73
CA ASN A 75 -4.67 5.65 -6.28
C ASN A 75 -3.39 6.18 -5.62
N PRO A 76 -3.42 7.27 -4.85
CA PRO A 76 -2.22 7.82 -4.21
C PRO A 76 -1.89 7.17 -2.86
N LEU A 77 -2.73 6.27 -2.35
CA LEU A 77 -2.63 5.79 -0.97
C LEU A 77 -1.36 4.99 -0.71
N ALA A 78 -0.88 4.18 -1.67
CA ALA A 78 0.38 3.45 -1.53
C ALA A 78 1.58 4.41 -1.35
N THR A 79 1.62 5.51 -2.11
CA THR A 79 2.67 6.53 -1.99
C THR A 79 2.59 7.26 -0.64
N ILE A 80 1.39 7.61 -0.18
CA ILE A 80 1.17 8.24 1.13
C ILE A 80 1.60 7.30 2.26
N LEU A 81 1.27 6.02 2.16
CA LEU A 81 1.68 5.01 3.14
C LEU A 81 3.20 4.73 3.09
N SER A 82 3.83 4.83 1.92
CA SER A 82 5.30 4.76 1.80
C SER A 82 5.98 5.92 2.54
N ALA A 83 5.40 7.12 2.50
CA ALA A 83 5.87 8.24 3.31
C ALA A 83 5.70 7.97 4.82
N ALA A 84 4.62 7.33 5.24
CA ALA A 84 4.45 6.91 6.63
C ALA A 84 5.52 5.89 7.05
N MET A 85 5.85 4.92 6.18
CA MET A 85 6.96 3.99 6.43
C MET A 85 8.30 4.71 6.59
N MET A 86 8.60 5.72 5.76
CA MET A 86 9.81 6.55 5.88
C MET A 86 9.87 7.25 7.25
N LEU A 87 8.78 7.85 7.69
CA LEU A 87 8.69 8.48 9.01
C LEU A 87 8.97 7.47 10.12
N ARG A 88 8.40 6.28 10.03
CA ARG A 88 8.54 5.23 11.04
C ARG A 88 9.94 4.65 11.10
N PHE A 89 10.49 4.23 9.96
CA PHE A 89 11.70 3.42 9.93
C PHE A 89 13.00 4.22 9.81
N SER A 90 13.05 5.27 8.96
CA SER A 90 14.26 6.06 8.77
C SER A 90 14.33 7.30 9.67
N LEU A 91 13.19 7.95 9.94
CA LEU A 91 13.17 9.20 10.68
C LEU A 91 12.83 9.03 12.17
N ASN A 92 12.50 7.80 12.60
CA ASN A 92 12.13 7.46 13.97
C ASN A 92 10.99 8.36 14.53
N LEU A 93 9.99 8.62 13.69
CA LEU A 93 8.79 9.41 14.01
C LEU A 93 7.52 8.54 13.94
N PRO A 94 7.39 7.50 14.80
CA PRO A 94 6.27 6.56 14.70
C PRO A 94 4.90 7.21 14.94
N SER A 95 4.81 8.21 15.80
CA SER A 95 3.55 8.93 16.05
C SER A 95 3.04 9.66 14.80
N GLU A 96 3.94 10.24 14.00
CA GLU A 96 3.56 10.91 12.75
C GLU A 96 3.17 9.89 11.66
N ALA A 97 3.84 8.74 11.63
CA ALA A 97 3.44 7.64 10.77
C ALA A 97 2.03 7.14 11.13
N ASP A 98 1.74 6.93 12.42
CA ASP A 98 0.42 6.52 12.91
C ASP A 98 -0.67 7.53 12.52
N ARG A 99 -0.39 8.83 12.58
CA ARG A 99 -1.31 9.88 12.15
C ARG A 99 -1.69 9.73 10.67
N ILE A 100 -0.71 9.52 9.80
CA ILE A 100 -0.95 9.32 8.36
C ILE A 100 -1.76 8.04 8.13
N GLU A 101 -1.37 6.92 8.73
CA GLU A 101 -2.07 5.65 8.58
C GLU A 101 -3.52 5.74 9.07
N ASN A 102 -3.75 6.43 10.19
CA ASN A 102 -5.10 6.65 10.73
C ASN A 102 -5.93 7.60 9.84
N ALA A 103 -5.31 8.62 9.24
CA ALA A 103 -5.98 9.48 8.27
C ALA A 103 -6.44 8.68 7.03
N VAL A 104 -5.60 7.80 6.50
CA VAL A 104 -5.98 6.91 5.39
C VAL A 104 -7.15 6.00 5.80
N LYS A 105 -7.08 5.36 6.97
CA LYS A 105 -8.18 4.52 7.49
C LYS A 105 -9.48 5.31 7.62
N LYS A 106 -9.41 6.55 8.14
CA LYS A 106 -10.56 7.44 8.32
C LYS A 106 -11.23 7.80 7.00
N VAL A 107 -10.43 8.14 5.97
CA VAL A 107 -10.93 8.46 4.63
C VAL A 107 -11.62 7.25 3.99
N LEU A 108 -11.01 6.07 4.09
CA LEU A 108 -11.62 4.82 3.61
C LEU A 108 -12.91 4.48 4.37
N ALA A 109 -12.97 4.72 5.69
CA ALA A 109 -14.17 4.51 6.49
C ALA A 109 -15.30 5.48 6.11
N GLN A 110 -14.98 6.67 5.58
CA GLN A 110 -15.95 7.62 5.01
C GLN A 110 -16.52 7.17 3.66
N GLY A 111 -16.02 6.05 3.12
CA GLY A 111 -16.50 5.48 1.85
C GLY A 111 -15.86 6.08 0.60
N LEU A 112 -14.83 6.93 0.72
CA LEU A 112 -14.12 7.46 -0.45
C LEU A 112 -13.26 6.37 -1.09
N ARG A 113 -13.31 6.25 -2.43
CA ARG A 113 -12.60 5.23 -3.19
C ARG A 113 -12.08 5.79 -4.51
N THR A 114 -10.84 5.49 -4.84
CA THR A 114 -10.32 5.67 -6.20
C THR A 114 -10.87 4.59 -7.13
N PRO A 115 -10.82 4.77 -8.47
CA PRO A 115 -11.44 3.85 -9.42
C PRO A 115 -11.06 2.37 -9.26
N ASP A 116 -9.82 2.10 -8.84
CA ASP A 116 -9.24 0.75 -8.66
C ASP A 116 -9.84 -0.04 -7.49
N ILE A 117 -10.33 0.65 -6.47
CA ILE A 117 -10.96 0.08 -5.27
C ILE A 117 -12.44 0.47 -5.10
N HIS A 118 -13.03 1.05 -6.15
CA HIS A 118 -14.44 1.49 -6.10
C HIS A 118 -15.39 0.31 -6.13
N GLU A 119 -16.38 0.33 -5.25
CA GLU A 119 -17.44 -0.66 -5.15
C GLU A 119 -18.80 0.01 -4.93
N ALA A 120 -19.87 -0.77 -5.12
CA ALA A 120 -21.22 -0.27 -4.90
C ALA A 120 -21.41 0.25 -3.46
N GLY A 121 -22.03 1.42 -3.32
CA GLY A 121 -22.24 2.09 -2.04
C GLY A 121 -21.09 2.98 -1.58
N THR A 122 -20.03 3.12 -2.37
CA THR A 122 -18.92 4.03 -2.08
C THR A 122 -18.90 5.25 -3.00
N THR A 123 -18.20 6.30 -2.60
CA THR A 123 -18.03 7.53 -3.38
C THR A 123 -16.73 7.47 -4.17
N LYS A 124 -16.84 7.50 -5.49
CA LYS A 124 -15.69 7.50 -6.40
C LYS A 124 -15.05 8.88 -6.43
N VAL A 125 -13.71 8.93 -6.21
CA VAL A 125 -12.90 10.15 -6.22
C VAL A 125 -11.65 9.96 -7.08
N GLY A 126 -11.08 11.07 -7.59
CA GLY A 126 -9.82 11.07 -8.32
C GLY A 126 -8.60 11.10 -7.40
N THR A 127 -7.41 11.07 -8.02
CA THR A 127 -6.11 11.09 -7.32
C THR A 127 -5.97 12.30 -6.39
N ALA A 128 -6.23 13.50 -6.90
CA ALA A 128 -6.09 14.75 -6.13
C ALA A 128 -7.11 14.79 -4.98
N GLU A 129 -8.38 14.49 -5.26
CA GLU A 129 -9.44 14.49 -4.26
C GLU A 129 -9.16 13.51 -3.11
N MET A 130 -8.63 12.33 -3.42
CA MET A 130 -8.22 11.36 -2.40
C MET A 130 -7.06 11.89 -1.56
N GLY A 131 -6.05 12.51 -2.18
CA GLY A 131 -4.94 13.16 -1.47
C GLY A 131 -5.39 14.26 -0.54
N ASP A 132 -6.25 15.17 -1.04
CA ASP A 132 -6.82 16.28 -0.27
C ASP A 132 -7.66 15.76 0.92
N ALA A 133 -8.42 14.68 0.72
CA ALA A 133 -9.20 14.05 1.78
C ALA A 133 -8.28 13.51 2.90
N VAL A 134 -7.15 12.88 2.55
CA VAL A 134 -6.17 12.40 3.55
C VAL A 134 -5.55 13.58 4.29
N VAL A 135 -5.13 14.65 3.60
CA VAL A 135 -4.58 15.87 4.24
C VAL A 135 -5.59 16.47 5.21
N LYS A 136 -6.86 16.60 4.81
CA LYS A 136 -7.93 17.08 5.68
C LYS A 136 -8.17 16.17 6.90
N ALA A 137 -7.96 14.87 6.76
CA ALA A 137 -8.15 13.91 7.84
C ALA A 137 -7.00 13.89 8.85
N LEU A 138 -5.83 14.50 8.53
CA LEU A 138 -4.70 14.69 9.44
C LEU A 138 -4.97 15.79 10.50
N ALA A 139 -5.82 16.74 10.18
CA ALA A 139 -6.26 17.77 11.10
C ALA A 139 -7.24 17.19 12.15
#